data_09801ac0807d9bf796f882ecc6a020ea
#
_entry.id   09801ac0807d9bf796f882ecc6a020ea
#
_cell.length_a   1.000
_cell.length_b   1.000
_cell.length_c   1.000
_cell.angle_alpha   90.00
_cell.angle_beta   90.00
_cell.angle_gamma   90.00
#
_symmetry.space_group_name_H-M   'P 1'
#
loop_
_entity.id
_entity.type
_entity.pdbx_description
1 polymer ?
#
loop_
_entity_poly.entity_id
_entity_poly.type
_entity_poly.pdbx_seq_one_letter_code
_entity_poly.pdbx_strand_id
1 'polypeptide(L)'
;MKFGLLGRTLGHSFSPHIHSVLGNTNYELFEKEPSQLQEFFDDPELQGINITFPYKVNALEACDVVDPRAERIGCVNTMVRKDGKWHGYNTDYDGFVFTLKHAGIDVSGKECIILGDGASSATVHVALEDLGAKNITNLSRKAAPFYTDAPNYYETAQIIINCTPIGMYPHNPASLIDLMQFSKLEGVIDLIYNPHRTILLLQAEMMDVPHCDGLPFLVAQGVEAANHFQGESFGTKEIEQILRDMRREKENIILIGMPGVGKTTVGKALGEKMGRTCVDVDQELEKEIGDISTYITEQGEPAFREKEAEMIAKFGTETGLIISTGGGCVTVPKNYAHLRQNGRIYQLTQPVENLSTSGRVLSSGGIERLRELEETRTPMYESFAQCIVEHNRNAPETVAAILEDFEANLL
;
A
#
# COMPACT_ATOMS: atom_id res chain seq x y z
N MET A 1 21.22 4.85 26.14
CA MET A 1 20.86 5.68 24.97
C MET A 1 19.59 5.12 24.36
N LYS A 2 18.58 5.96 24.17
CA LYS A 2 17.27 5.58 23.63
C LYS A 2 17.05 6.28 22.30
N PHE A 3 16.48 5.54 21.34
CA PHE A 3 16.00 6.03 20.07
C PHE A 3 14.57 5.55 19.86
N GLY A 4 13.79 6.25 19.06
CA GLY A 4 12.45 5.75 18.77
C GLY A 4 11.57 6.68 17.96
N LEU A 5 10.28 6.35 17.93
CA LEU A 5 9.22 7.13 17.32
C LEU A 5 8.28 7.65 18.40
N LEU A 6 8.05 8.96 18.41
CA LEU A 6 7.06 9.62 19.26
C LEU A 6 5.78 9.93 18.49
N GLY A 7 4.67 9.53 19.03
CA GLY A 7 3.34 9.89 18.54
C GLY A 7 2.29 9.76 19.65
N ARG A 8 1.04 10.09 19.32
CA ARG A 8 -0.06 9.91 20.28
C ARG A 8 -0.58 8.48 20.30
N THR A 9 -0.69 7.88 19.10
CA THR A 9 -1.07 6.49 18.90
C THR A 9 -0.25 5.96 17.73
N LEU A 10 0.51 4.89 17.93
CA LEU A 10 1.49 4.41 16.95
C LEU A 10 1.10 3.10 16.29
N GLY A 11 0.16 2.33 16.89
CA GLY A 11 -0.39 1.11 16.33
C GLY A 11 0.68 0.18 15.73
N HIS A 12 0.62 -0.04 14.43
CA HIS A 12 1.56 -0.88 13.68
C HIS A 12 2.51 -0.04 12.84
N SER A 13 3.52 0.56 13.47
CA SER A 13 4.55 1.33 12.77
C SER A 13 5.66 0.42 12.22
N PHE A 14 6.09 0.65 10.98
CA PHE A 14 7.25 -0.03 10.37
C PHE A 14 8.60 0.60 10.75
N SER A 15 8.61 1.75 11.42
CA SER A 15 9.86 2.43 11.80
C SER A 15 10.82 1.56 12.61
N PRO A 16 10.38 0.76 13.61
CA PRO A 16 11.30 -0.13 14.32
C PRO A 16 11.98 -1.15 13.42
N HIS A 17 11.25 -1.70 12.43
CA HIS A 17 11.83 -2.64 11.46
C HIS A 17 12.90 -1.96 10.59
N ILE A 18 12.60 -0.79 10.02
CA ILE A 18 13.54 -0.02 9.19
C ILE A 18 14.83 0.28 9.97
N HIS A 19 14.71 0.82 11.18
CA HIS A 19 15.87 1.15 12.01
C HIS A 19 16.66 -0.08 12.47
N SER A 20 15.98 -1.21 12.74
CA SER A 20 16.63 -2.47 13.09
C SER A 20 17.49 -3.02 11.95
N VAL A 21 16.98 -2.98 10.71
CA VAL A 21 17.74 -3.40 9.51
C VAL A 21 18.99 -2.53 9.31
N LEU A 22 18.93 -1.25 9.70
CA LEU A 22 20.04 -0.30 9.64
C LEU A 22 20.96 -0.36 10.86
N GLY A 23 20.80 -1.36 11.73
CA GLY A 23 21.68 -1.61 12.88
C GLY A 23 21.25 -0.95 14.19
N ASN A 24 20.20 -0.15 14.20
CA ASN A 24 19.64 0.42 15.45
C ASN A 24 18.56 -0.51 16.04
N THR A 25 19.01 -1.49 16.84
CA THR A 25 18.11 -2.49 17.48
C THR A 25 17.41 -1.97 18.74
N ASN A 26 17.78 -0.78 19.23
CA ASN A 26 17.21 -0.16 20.43
C ASN A 26 16.21 0.94 20.08
N TYR A 27 15.47 0.78 18.98
CA TYR A 27 14.47 1.74 18.52
C TYR A 27 13.10 1.35 19.08
N GLU A 28 12.49 2.24 19.86
CA GLU A 28 11.24 2.01 20.61
C GLU A 28 10.09 2.88 20.09
N LEU A 29 8.86 2.52 20.44
CA LEU A 29 7.66 3.31 20.17
C LEU A 29 7.23 4.01 21.45
N PHE A 30 7.11 5.34 21.42
CA PHE A 30 6.72 6.17 22.56
C PHE A 30 5.37 6.83 22.30
N GLU A 31 4.33 6.32 22.95
CA GLU A 31 3.01 6.95 22.96
C GLU A 31 2.92 7.90 24.16
N LYS A 32 2.67 9.18 23.92
CA LYS A 32 2.62 10.22 24.93
C LYS A 32 1.41 11.14 24.72
N GLU A 33 0.82 11.59 25.84
CA GLU A 33 -0.12 12.70 25.82
C GLU A 33 0.61 14.05 25.76
N PRO A 34 -0.01 15.13 25.28
CA PRO A 34 0.64 16.46 25.16
C PRO A 34 1.28 16.98 26.44
N SER A 35 0.69 16.69 27.61
CA SER A 35 1.21 17.10 28.92
C SER A 35 2.52 16.40 29.34
N GLN A 36 2.90 15.31 28.66
CA GLN A 36 4.08 14.51 28.96
C GLN A 36 5.27 14.86 28.05
N LEU A 37 5.08 15.72 27.04
CA LEU A 37 6.12 15.98 26.02
C LEU A 37 7.36 16.64 26.61
N GLN A 38 7.20 17.62 27.51
CA GLN A 38 8.33 18.33 28.09
C GLN A 38 9.21 17.36 28.90
N GLU A 39 8.62 16.58 29.81
CA GLU A 39 9.34 15.58 30.59
C GLU A 39 10.03 14.54 29.71
N PHE A 40 9.36 14.14 28.61
CA PHE A 40 9.91 13.19 27.65
C PHE A 40 11.13 13.74 26.90
N PHE A 41 11.08 15.00 26.44
CA PHE A 41 12.22 15.63 25.77
C PHE A 41 13.38 15.96 26.72
N ASP A 42 13.10 16.08 28.01
CA ASP A 42 14.13 16.33 29.05
C ASP A 42 14.86 15.04 29.48
N ASP A 43 14.39 13.83 29.07
CA ASP A 43 15.06 12.56 29.40
C ASP A 43 16.49 12.54 28.82
N PRO A 44 17.54 12.49 29.69
CA PRO A 44 18.93 12.53 29.23
C PRO A 44 19.37 11.25 28.49
N GLU A 45 18.63 10.15 28.64
CA GLU A 45 18.90 8.91 27.90
C GLU A 45 18.41 8.96 26.46
N LEU A 46 17.47 9.85 26.13
CA LEU A 46 16.93 10.03 24.79
C LEU A 46 17.94 10.77 23.91
N GLN A 47 18.46 10.10 22.88
CA GLN A 47 19.50 10.62 22.01
C GLN A 47 19.01 10.95 20.59
N GLY A 48 17.95 10.28 20.14
CA GLY A 48 17.33 10.54 18.85
C GLY A 48 15.89 10.07 18.83
N ILE A 49 15.03 10.85 18.19
CA ILE A 49 13.60 10.58 18.14
C ILE A 49 13.01 11.02 16.81
N ASN A 50 12.29 10.12 16.15
CA ASN A 50 11.38 10.50 15.08
C ASN A 50 10.05 10.95 15.69
N ILE A 51 9.41 11.91 15.03
CA ILE A 51 8.18 12.52 15.49
C ILE A 51 7.09 12.34 14.44
N THR A 52 5.95 11.82 14.85
CA THR A 52 4.77 11.74 13.97
C THR A 52 3.58 12.52 14.54
N PHE A 53 2.43 12.38 13.91
CA PHE A 53 1.20 13.06 14.31
C PHE A 53 0.87 12.81 15.81
N PRO A 54 0.46 13.87 16.54
CA PRO A 54 0.28 15.25 16.10
C PRO A 54 1.45 16.19 16.44
N TYR A 55 2.64 15.69 16.83
CA TYR A 55 3.66 16.41 17.59
C TYR A 55 4.78 17.08 16.78
N LYS A 56 4.72 17.09 15.44
CA LYS A 56 5.79 17.64 14.58
C LYS A 56 6.03 19.14 14.78
N VAL A 57 4.99 19.91 15.12
CA VAL A 57 5.10 21.35 15.45
C VAL A 57 5.67 21.52 16.86
N ASN A 58 5.22 20.73 17.84
CA ASN A 58 5.77 20.77 19.19
C ASN A 58 7.27 20.40 19.22
N ALA A 59 7.68 19.48 18.36
CA ALA A 59 9.09 19.13 18.22
C ALA A 59 9.93 20.29 17.67
N LEU A 60 9.40 21.08 16.74
CA LEU A 60 10.06 22.30 16.28
C LEU A 60 10.30 23.28 17.42
N GLU A 61 9.30 23.51 18.25
CA GLU A 61 9.37 24.42 19.41
C GLU A 61 10.35 23.92 20.50
N ALA A 62 10.53 22.61 20.61
CA ALA A 62 11.43 21.99 21.59
C ALA A 62 12.90 21.90 21.14
N CYS A 63 13.22 22.21 19.89
CA CYS A 63 14.59 22.17 19.38
C CYS A 63 15.39 23.45 19.75
N ASP A 64 16.63 23.25 20.19
CA ASP A 64 17.60 24.35 20.39
C ASP A 64 18.19 24.86 19.06
N VAL A 65 18.33 23.98 18.10
CA VAL A 65 18.87 24.25 16.76
C VAL A 65 17.96 23.59 15.73
N VAL A 66 17.49 24.34 14.77
CA VAL A 66 16.61 23.84 13.71
C VAL A 66 17.32 23.97 12.36
N ASP A 67 17.28 22.90 11.57
CA ASP A 67 17.72 22.93 10.18
C ASP A 67 16.88 23.95 9.39
N PRO A 68 17.50 24.81 8.54
CA PRO A 68 16.79 25.86 7.81
C PRO A 68 15.62 25.35 6.96
N ARG A 69 15.69 24.14 6.42
CA ARG A 69 14.60 23.52 5.67
C ARG A 69 13.44 23.14 6.59
N ALA A 70 13.73 22.54 7.74
CA ALA A 70 12.70 22.22 8.74
C ALA A 70 12.02 23.49 9.29
N GLU A 71 12.77 24.58 9.48
CA GLU A 71 12.24 25.88 9.86
C GLU A 71 11.30 26.45 8.80
N ARG A 72 11.68 26.42 7.51
CA ARG A 72 10.85 26.85 6.38
C ARG A 72 9.57 26.04 6.24
N ILE A 73 9.65 24.71 6.46
CA ILE A 73 8.50 23.82 6.45
C ILE A 73 7.57 24.08 7.64
N GLY A 74 8.11 24.54 8.76
CA GLY A 74 7.35 24.79 10.00
C GLY A 74 7.08 23.54 10.83
N CYS A 75 7.84 22.46 10.63
CA CYS A 75 7.73 21.24 11.46
C CYS A 75 9.00 20.38 11.40
N VAL A 76 9.22 19.64 12.49
CA VAL A 76 10.31 18.68 12.68
C VAL A 76 9.73 17.27 12.81
N ASN A 77 10.30 16.31 12.07
CA ASN A 77 9.98 14.90 12.21
C ASN A 77 11.14 14.06 12.76
N THR A 78 12.32 14.67 12.94
CA THR A 78 13.54 13.99 13.44
C THR A 78 14.31 14.92 14.33
N MET A 79 14.54 14.51 15.58
CA MET A 79 15.34 15.24 16.56
C MET A 79 16.54 14.41 17.01
N VAL A 80 17.71 15.01 17.08
CA VAL A 80 18.95 14.36 17.53
C VAL A 80 19.63 15.19 18.60
N ARG A 81 20.09 14.57 19.67
CA ARG A 81 20.83 15.25 20.73
C ARG A 81 22.32 15.34 20.36
N LYS A 82 22.83 16.55 20.21
CA LYS A 82 24.24 16.87 19.94
C LYS A 82 24.72 17.88 20.96
N ASP A 83 25.79 17.56 21.68
CA ASP A 83 26.34 18.44 22.73
C ASP A 83 25.32 18.91 23.78
N GLY A 84 24.41 18.01 24.16
CA GLY A 84 23.33 18.27 25.10
C GLY A 84 22.14 19.06 24.57
N LYS A 85 22.15 19.48 23.28
CA LYS A 85 21.12 20.27 22.62
C LYS A 85 20.33 19.43 21.63
N TRP A 86 19.04 19.75 21.47
CA TRP A 86 18.19 19.16 20.45
C TRP A 86 18.38 19.86 19.10
N HIS A 87 18.78 19.08 18.10
CA HIS A 87 18.84 19.47 16.69
C HIS A 87 17.68 18.88 15.93
N GLY A 88 16.86 19.73 15.32
CA GLY A 88 15.64 19.33 14.59
C GLY A 88 15.82 19.33 13.09
N TYR A 89 15.33 18.27 12.43
CA TYR A 89 15.36 18.05 10.99
C TYR A 89 13.98 17.67 10.47
N ASN A 90 13.80 17.78 9.15
CA ASN A 90 12.62 17.27 8.45
C ASN A 90 13.05 16.29 7.35
N THR A 91 13.14 15.01 7.69
CA THR A 91 13.51 13.93 6.74
C THR A 91 12.35 13.50 5.84
N ASP A 92 11.12 13.94 6.12
CA ASP A 92 9.98 13.72 5.21
C ASP A 92 10.21 14.40 3.85
N TYR A 93 10.93 15.52 3.81
CA TYR A 93 11.29 16.18 2.58
C TYR A 93 12.13 15.26 1.67
N ASP A 94 13.18 14.67 2.21
CA ASP A 94 14.06 13.75 1.48
C ASP A 94 13.30 12.47 1.08
N GLY A 95 12.42 11.99 1.95
CA GLY A 95 11.50 10.89 1.66
C GLY A 95 10.58 11.18 0.47
N PHE A 96 10.02 12.39 0.38
CA PHE A 96 9.14 12.75 -0.73
C PHE A 96 9.91 12.94 -2.06
N VAL A 97 11.06 13.58 -2.01
CA VAL A 97 11.94 13.75 -3.20
C VAL A 97 12.36 12.36 -3.73
N PHE A 98 12.73 11.43 -2.84
CA PHE A 98 13.02 10.05 -3.23
C PHE A 98 11.81 9.39 -3.90
N THR A 99 10.62 9.54 -3.32
CA THR A 99 9.37 8.94 -3.84
C THR A 99 9.06 9.39 -5.25
N LEU A 100 9.15 10.69 -5.54
CA LEU A 100 8.97 11.22 -6.89
C LEU A 100 9.96 10.61 -7.89
N LYS A 101 11.23 10.56 -7.50
CA LYS A 101 12.29 9.98 -8.33
C LYS A 101 12.07 8.48 -8.58
N HIS A 102 11.69 7.75 -7.54
CA HIS A 102 11.39 6.31 -7.61
C HIS A 102 10.20 6.04 -8.55
N ALA A 103 9.16 6.87 -8.49
CA ALA A 103 7.99 6.79 -9.36
C ALA A 103 8.24 7.28 -10.80
N GLY A 104 9.39 7.88 -11.09
CA GLY A 104 9.67 8.52 -12.38
C GLY A 104 8.78 9.74 -12.67
N ILE A 105 8.27 10.42 -11.63
CA ILE A 105 7.37 11.57 -11.74
C ILE A 105 8.18 12.87 -11.67
N ASP A 106 8.14 13.65 -12.75
CA ASP A 106 8.71 15.00 -12.80
C ASP A 106 7.61 16.04 -12.52
N VAL A 107 7.88 16.93 -11.55
CA VAL A 107 6.96 17.99 -11.12
C VAL A 107 7.35 19.37 -11.67
N SER A 108 8.51 19.49 -12.31
CA SER A 108 9.01 20.76 -12.82
C SER A 108 8.08 21.37 -13.88
N GLY A 109 7.64 22.59 -13.64
CA GLY A 109 6.72 23.31 -14.53
C GLY A 109 5.29 22.79 -14.52
N LYS A 110 4.91 21.86 -13.60
CA LYS A 110 3.60 21.22 -13.55
C LYS A 110 2.62 21.93 -12.62
N GLU A 111 1.33 21.76 -12.91
CA GLU A 111 0.21 22.15 -12.04
C GLU A 111 -0.03 21.01 -11.03
N CYS A 112 0.26 21.25 -9.76
CA CYS A 112 0.21 20.25 -8.70
C CYS A 112 -0.96 20.49 -7.73
N ILE A 113 -1.67 19.43 -7.36
CA ILE A 113 -2.67 19.45 -6.30
C ILE A 113 -2.17 18.61 -5.13
N ILE A 114 -2.23 19.17 -3.94
CA ILE A 114 -2.01 18.47 -2.67
C ILE A 114 -3.37 18.30 -1.99
N LEU A 115 -3.72 17.08 -1.65
CA LEU A 115 -4.88 16.79 -0.82
C LEU A 115 -4.44 16.79 0.65
N GLY A 116 -4.88 17.79 1.42
CA GLY A 116 -4.56 17.93 2.84
C GLY A 116 -3.93 19.27 3.22
N ASP A 117 -3.93 19.53 4.53
CA ASP A 117 -3.43 20.79 5.15
C ASP A 117 -2.62 20.53 6.43
N GLY A 118 -2.07 19.32 6.58
CA GLY A 118 -1.25 18.91 7.73
C GLY A 118 0.25 19.10 7.52
N ALA A 119 1.05 18.65 8.47
CA ALA A 119 2.51 18.73 8.44
C ALA A 119 3.14 18.07 7.19
N SER A 120 2.65 16.90 6.77
CA SER A 120 3.12 16.24 5.55
C SER A 120 2.80 17.06 4.30
N SER A 121 1.62 17.71 4.26
CA SER A 121 1.23 18.60 3.18
C SER A 121 2.15 19.84 3.10
N ALA A 122 2.54 20.43 4.24
CA ALA A 122 3.49 21.52 4.29
C ALA A 122 4.88 21.10 3.77
N THR A 123 5.35 19.90 4.14
CA THR A 123 6.62 19.36 3.64
C THR A 123 6.57 19.14 2.12
N VAL A 124 5.50 18.53 1.61
CA VAL A 124 5.30 18.30 0.18
C VAL A 124 5.23 19.62 -0.59
N HIS A 125 4.54 20.63 -0.05
CA HIS A 125 4.44 21.94 -0.68
C HIS A 125 5.82 22.58 -0.89
N VAL A 126 6.64 22.62 0.16
CA VAL A 126 8.01 23.17 0.08
C VAL A 126 8.87 22.37 -0.89
N ALA A 127 8.75 21.05 -0.90
CA ALA A 127 9.51 20.21 -1.84
C ALA A 127 9.09 20.46 -3.30
N LEU A 128 7.80 20.62 -3.58
CA LEU A 128 7.31 20.96 -4.92
C LEU A 128 7.77 22.35 -5.38
N GLU A 129 7.81 23.35 -4.48
CA GLU A 129 8.39 24.66 -4.79
C GLU A 129 9.86 24.55 -5.19
N ASP A 130 10.67 23.84 -4.40
CA ASP A 130 12.11 23.66 -4.64
C ASP A 130 12.39 22.87 -5.93
N LEU A 131 11.50 21.94 -6.30
CA LEU A 131 11.58 21.17 -7.53
C LEU A 131 10.97 21.90 -8.74
N GLY A 132 10.51 23.14 -8.56
CA GLY A 132 10.09 24.02 -9.66
C GLY A 132 8.69 23.74 -10.19
N ALA A 133 7.77 23.24 -9.37
CA ALA A 133 6.36 23.16 -9.75
C ALA A 133 5.83 24.56 -10.15
N LYS A 134 4.97 24.60 -11.18
CA LYS A 134 4.47 25.89 -11.72
C LYS A 134 3.45 26.53 -10.80
N ASN A 135 2.49 25.75 -10.36
CA ASN A 135 1.47 26.13 -9.38
C ASN A 135 1.21 24.97 -8.44
N ILE A 136 0.98 25.29 -7.17
CA ILE A 136 0.68 24.30 -6.14
C ILE A 136 -0.62 24.72 -5.45
N THR A 137 -1.61 23.86 -5.49
CA THR A 137 -2.90 24.08 -4.85
C THR A 137 -3.16 23.05 -3.76
N ASN A 138 -3.36 23.49 -2.54
CA ASN A 138 -3.75 22.62 -1.44
C ASN A 138 -5.28 22.59 -1.33
N LEU A 139 -5.90 21.43 -1.58
CA LEU A 139 -7.31 21.21 -1.29
C LEU A 139 -7.46 20.68 0.14
N SER A 140 -8.34 21.28 0.92
CA SER A 140 -8.51 20.90 2.32
C SER A 140 -10.00 20.90 2.75
N ARG A 141 -10.25 20.40 3.96
CA ARG A 141 -11.58 20.51 4.58
C ARG A 141 -11.74 21.73 5.49
N LYS A 142 -10.65 22.41 5.82
CA LYS A 142 -10.65 23.50 6.82
C LYS A 142 -10.66 24.88 6.20
N ALA A 143 -10.03 25.03 5.04
CA ALA A 143 -9.88 26.31 4.35
C ALA A 143 -10.00 26.11 2.84
N ALA A 144 -10.50 27.15 2.15
CA ALA A 144 -10.57 27.16 0.68
C ALA A 144 -9.17 27.21 0.06
N PRO A 145 -8.94 26.54 -1.09
CA PRO A 145 -9.95 25.76 -1.79
C PRO A 145 -10.24 24.42 -1.09
N PHE A 146 -11.53 24.02 -1.12
CA PHE A 146 -11.99 22.79 -0.50
C PHE A 146 -11.86 21.58 -1.46
N TYR A 147 -11.99 20.36 -0.95
CA TYR A 147 -12.04 19.16 -1.83
C TYR A 147 -13.17 19.23 -2.86
N THR A 148 -14.29 19.91 -2.53
CA THR A 148 -15.41 20.15 -3.45
C THR A 148 -15.07 21.10 -4.59
N ASP A 149 -13.95 21.82 -4.51
CA ASP A 149 -13.47 22.71 -5.56
C ASP A 149 -12.60 21.99 -6.60
N ALA A 150 -12.34 20.68 -6.41
CA ALA A 150 -11.57 19.86 -7.36
C ALA A 150 -12.04 19.99 -8.83
N PRO A 151 -13.34 20.15 -9.14
CA PRO A 151 -13.79 20.39 -10.52
C PRO A 151 -13.12 21.58 -11.22
N ASN A 152 -12.66 22.59 -10.50
CA ASN A 152 -11.98 23.75 -11.06
C ASN A 152 -10.60 23.41 -11.67
N TYR A 153 -10.08 22.22 -11.38
CA TYR A 153 -8.72 21.76 -11.76
C TYR A 153 -8.71 20.57 -12.70
N TYR A 154 -9.86 20.03 -13.10
CA TYR A 154 -9.96 18.84 -13.97
C TYR A 154 -9.21 18.96 -15.30
N GLU A 155 -9.16 20.18 -15.87
CA GLU A 155 -8.51 20.46 -17.15
C GLU A 155 -7.07 20.99 -17.01
N THR A 156 -6.56 21.15 -15.78
CA THR A 156 -5.26 21.78 -15.56
C THR A 156 -4.30 20.97 -14.73
N ALA A 157 -4.78 20.24 -13.71
CA ALA A 157 -3.92 19.50 -12.81
C ALA A 157 -3.21 18.35 -13.53
N GLN A 158 -1.90 18.28 -13.31
CA GLN A 158 -1.03 17.26 -13.89
C GLN A 158 -0.51 16.30 -12.83
N ILE A 159 -0.31 16.77 -11.60
CA ILE A 159 0.19 15.94 -10.50
C ILE A 159 -0.77 16.05 -9.31
N ILE A 160 -1.10 14.91 -8.72
CA ILE A 160 -1.95 14.84 -7.52
C ILE A 160 -1.20 14.10 -6.42
N ILE A 161 -1.14 14.70 -5.23
CA ILE A 161 -0.48 14.11 -4.06
C ILE A 161 -1.48 14.03 -2.90
N ASN A 162 -1.78 12.82 -2.42
CA ASN A 162 -2.59 12.63 -1.22
C ASN A 162 -1.72 12.62 0.04
N CYS A 163 -1.90 13.65 0.87
CA CYS A 163 -1.28 13.78 2.19
C CYS A 163 -2.30 13.58 3.33
N THR A 164 -3.46 13.00 3.05
CA THR A 164 -4.51 12.73 4.04
C THR A 164 -4.54 11.24 4.42
N PRO A 165 -5.19 10.88 5.53
CA PRO A 165 -5.42 9.47 5.87
C PRO A 165 -6.62 8.85 5.14
N ILE A 166 -7.28 9.57 4.22
CA ILE A 166 -8.47 9.07 3.52
C ILE A 166 -8.05 8.03 2.47
N GLY A 167 -8.58 6.84 2.60
CA GLY A 167 -8.19 5.65 1.83
C GLY A 167 -7.37 4.64 2.60
N MET A 168 -6.88 5.00 3.82
CA MET A 168 -6.17 4.11 4.73
C MET A 168 -7.15 3.17 5.44
N TYR A 169 -6.73 1.93 5.71
CA TYR A 169 -7.51 1.05 6.59
C TYR A 169 -7.64 1.61 8.02
N PRO A 170 -8.76 1.41 8.73
CA PRO A 170 -9.95 0.65 8.32
C PRO A 170 -10.97 1.46 7.49
N HIS A 171 -10.72 2.74 7.18
CA HIS A 171 -11.66 3.63 6.49
C HIS A 171 -11.54 3.56 4.96
N ASN A 172 -11.50 2.35 4.44
CA ASN A 172 -11.43 2.03 3.03
C ASN A 172 -12.66 1.16 2.64
N PRO A 173 -13.27 1.31 1.44
CA PRO A 173 -12.82 2.17 0.34
C PRO A 173 -13.29 3.62 0.49
N ALA A 174 -12.36 4.58 0.31
CA ALA A 174 -12.69 6.00 0.26
C ALA A 174 -11.68 6.75 -0.62
N SER A 175 -12.16 7.73 -1.37
CA SER A 175 -11.34 8.71 -2.09
C SER A 175 -11.95 10.09 -1.97
N LEU A 176 -11.12 11.12 -1.89
CA LEU A 176 -11.56 12.52 -1.79
C LEU A 176 -11.98 13.12 -3.15
N ILE A 177 -11.43 12.56 -4.22
CA ILE A 177 -11.65 13.02 -5.59
C ILE A 177 -11.72 11.80 -6.52
N ASP A 178 -12.30 11.98 -7.69
CA ASP A 178 -12.34 10.99 -8.75
C ASP A 178 -11.31 11.34 -9.83
N LEU A 179 -10.24 10.56 -9.93
CA LEU A 179 -9.17 10.80 -10.91
C LEU A 179 -9.62 10.70 -12.35
N MET A 180 -10.67 9.93 -12.63
CA MET A 180 -11.21 9.76 -13.98
C MET A 180 -11.73 11.07 -14.60
N GLN A 181 -11.90 12.11 -13.79
CA GLN A 181 -12.32 13.44 -14.25
C GLN A 181 -11.15 14.32 -14.73
N PHE A 182 -9.91 13.96 -14.40
CA PHE A 182 -8.72 14.78 -14.70
C PHE A 182 -8.15 14.42 -16.07
N SER A 183 -8.25 15.35 -17.02
CA SER A 183 -7.87 15.10 -18.43
C SER A 183 -6.37 15.21 -18.72
N LYS A 184 -5.56 15.76 -17.80
CA LYS A 184 -4.12 16.03 -18.01
C LYS A 184 -3.22 15.39 -16.96
N LEU A 185 -3.71 14.39 -16.27
CA LEU A 185 -2.97 13.76 -15.18
C LEU A 185 -1.73 13.03 -15.72
N GLU A 186 -0.57 13.33 -15.13
CA GLU A 186 0.73 12.78 -15.50
C GLU A 186 1.39 12.04 -14.32
N GLY A 187 0.88 12.21 -13.10
CA GLY A 187 1.42 11.52 -11.93
C GLY A 187 0.53 11.60 -10.70
N VAL A 188 0.54 10.53 -9.89
CA VAL A 188 -0.20 10.44 -8.62
C VAL A 188 0.69 9.85 -7.54
N ILE A 189 0.80 10.55 -6.41
CA ILE A 189 1.44 10.03 -5.19
C ILE A 189 0.40 9.95 -4.09
N ASP A 190 0.36 8.81 -3.40
CA ASP A 190 -0.42 8.68 -2.16
C ASP A 190 0.55 8.36 -1.02
N LEU A 191 0.60 9.20 0.03
CA LEU A 191 1.49 8.93 1.18
C LEU A 191 0.98 7.79 2.08
N ILE A 192 -0.15 7.20 1.75
CA ILE A 192 -0.67 5.98 2.39
C ILE A 192 0.11 4.76 1.86
N TYR A 193 0.54 3.90 2.78
CA TYR A 193 1.21 2.64 2.48
C TYR A 193 0.44 1.39 2.96
N ASN A 194 -0.71 1.58 3.60
CA ASN A 194 -1.61 0.52 4.05
C ASN A 194 -3.08 0.91 3.82
N PRO A 195 -3.71 0.42 2.74
CA PRO A 195 -3.21 -0.54 1.74
C PRO A 195 -2.08 0.00 0.86
N HIS A 196 -1.39 -0.90 0.15
CA HIS A 196 -0.41 -0.51 -0.88
C HIS A 196 -1.04 0.28 -2.02
N ARG A 197 -2.27 -0.05 -2.40
CA ARG A 197 -3.02 0.64 -3.44
C ARG A 197 -4.35 1.10 -2.87
N THR A 198 -4.46 2.39 -2.59
CA THR A 198 -5.74 3.02 -2.25
C THR A 198 -6.65 3.05 -3.49
N ILE A 199 -7.92 3.40 -3.32
CA ILE A 199 -8.82 3.61 -4.47
C ILE A 199 -8.25 4.67 -5.42
N LEU A 200 -7.59 5.70 -4.88
CA LEU A 200 -6.92 6.72 -5.67
C LEU A 200 -5.85 6.11 -6.58
N LEU A 201 -4.98 5.25 -6.04
CA LEU A 201 -3.92 4.59 -6.82
C LEU A 201 -4.47 3.54 -7.79
N LEU A 202 -5.56 2.83 -7.43
CA LEU A 202 -6.23 1.92 -8.37
C LEU A 202 -6.82 2.66 -9.58
N GLN A 203 -7.36 3.87 -9.39
CA GLN A 203 -7.80 4.71 -10.50
C GLN A 203 -6.63 5.15 -11.38
N ALA A 204 -5.49 5.56 -10.77
CA ALA A 204 -4.29 5.90 -11.52
C ALA A 204 -3.75 4.71 -12.34
N GLU A 205 -3.74 3.51 -11.76
CA GLU A 205 -3.37 2.27 -12.45
C GLU A 205 -4.29 1.99 -13.65
N MET A 206 -5.61 2.12 -13.48
CA MET A 206 -6.59 1.95 -14.56
C MET A 206 -6.43 2.98 -15.69
N MET A 207 -5.92 4.17 -15.40
CA MET A 207 -5.66 5.24 -16.38
C MET A 207 -4.27 5.15 -17.01
N ASP A 208 -3.46 4.16 -16.63
CA ASP A 208 -2.05 4.03 -17.04
C ASP A 208 -1.21 5.29 -16.70
N VAL A 209 -1.54 5.93 -15.57
CA VAL A 209 -0.83 7.11 -15.06
C VAL A 209 0.25 6.66 -14.08
N PRO A 210 1.50 7.14 -14.19
CA PRO A 210 2.56 6.92 -13.22
C PRO A 210 2.09 7.21 -11.80
N HIS A 211 2.29 6.28 -10.88
CA HIS A 211 1.80 6.42 -9.51
C HIS A 211 2.68 5.68 -8.51
N CYS A 212 2.62 6.11 -7.25
CA CYS A 212 3.37 5.48 -6.17
C CYS A 212 2.63 5.61 -4.83
N ASP A 213 2.72 4.57 -4.01
CA ASP A 213 2.24 4.59 -2.63
C ASP A 213 3.25 5.23 -1.67
N GLY A 214 2.88 5.30 -0.39
CA GLY A 214 3.69 5.92 0.66
C GLY A 214 4.84 5.06 1.20
N LEU A 215 5.06 3.83 0.74
CA LEU A 215 6.12 2.99 1.29
C LEU A 215 7.52 3.53 0.96
N PRO A 216 7.84 3.98 -0.26
CA PRO A 216 9.12 4.63 -0.56
C PRO A 216 9.37 5.88 0.29
N PHE A 217 8.33 6.70 0.51
CA PHE A 217 8.38 7.84 1.40
C PHE A 217 8.75 7.43 2.83
N LEU A 218 8.06 6.44 3.37
CA LEU A 218 8.27 5.93 4.73
C LEU A 218 9.69 5.38 4.92
N VAL A 219 10.19 4.60 3.97
CA VAL A 219 11.51 3.99 4.07
C VAL A 219 12.60 5.05 3.91
N ALA A 220 12.51 5.90 2.90
CA ALA A 220 13.56 6.89 2.62
C ALA A 220 13.70 7.92 3.74
N GLN A 221 12.59 8.44 4.32
CA GLN A 221 12.66 9.33 5.48
C GLN A 221 13.24 8.63 6.72
N GLY A 222 12.97 7.32 6.89
CA GLY A 222 13.53 6.53 7.99
C GLY A 222 15.02 6.28 7.84
N VAL A 223 15.49 6.03 6.63
CA VAL A 223 16.93 5.90 6.31
C VAL A 223 17.66 7.22 6.57
N GLU A 224 17.08 8.36 6.16
CA GLU A 224 17.68 9.67 6.41
C GLU A 224 17.69 9.99 7.91
N ALA A 225 16.65 9.62 8.65
CA ALA A 225 16.65 9.74 10.11
C ALA A 225 17.75 8.87 10.76
N ALA A 226 17.96 7.65 10.26
CA ALA A 226 19.04 6.78 10.73
C ALA A 226 20.43 7.39 10.47
N ASN A 227 20.64 8.07 9.34
CA ASN A 227 21.86 8.82 9.06
C ASN A 227 22.12 9.87 10.14
N HIS A 228 21.11 10.62 10.53
CA HIS A 228 21.22 11.60 11.62
C HIS A 228 21.49 10.94 12.99
N PHE A 229 20.88 9.80 13.29
CA PHE A 229 21.02 9.12 14.58
C PHE A 229 22.38 8.45 14.74
N GLN A 230 22.93 7.89 13.66
CA GLN A 230 24.12 7.04 13.71
C GLN A 230 25.36 7.75 13.19
N GLY A 231 25.21 8.88 12.50
CA GLY A 231 26.32 9.57 11.83
C GLY A 231 26.81 8.80 10.60
N GLU A 232 25.95 7.97 10.01
CA GLU A 232 26.22 7.14 8.83
C GLU A 232 25.77 7.86 7.55
N SER A 233 25.97 7.19 6.42
CA SER A 233 25.59 7.70 5.09
C SER A 233 24.92 6.60 4.26
N PHE A 234 23.86 6.02 4.80
CA PHE A 234 23.00 5.12 4.05
C PHE A 234 22.36 5.87 2.88
N GLY A 235 22.17 5.21 1.76
CA GLY A 235 21.67 5.83 0.54
C GLY A 235 20.62 5.00 -0.20
N THR A 236 20.49 5.27 -1.50
CA THR A 236 19.49 4.63 -2.39
C THR A 236 19.54 3.10 -2.32
N LYS A 237 20.73 2.51 -2.23
CA LYS A 237 20.89 1.04 -2.18
C LYS A 237 20.21 0.42 -0.97
N GLU A 238 20.39 1.02 0.21
CA GLU A 238 19.77 0.53 1.45
C GLU A 238 18.24 0.76 1.41
N ILE A 239 17.79 1.90 0.87
CA ILE A 239 16.37 2.20 0.68
C ILE A 239 15.73 1.13 -0.22
N GLU A 240 16.29 0.87 -1.40
CA GLU A 240 15.75 -0.11 -2.36
C GLU A 240 15.75 -1.54 -1.79
N GLN A 241 16.79 -1.91 -1.03
CA GLN A 241 16.84 -3.21 -0.37
C GLN A 241 15.73 -3.36 0.67
N ILE A 242 15.54 -2.37 1.54
CA ILE A 242 14.48 -2.37 2.55
C ILE A 242 13.10 -2.40 1.89
N LEU A 243 12.89 -1.60 0.84
CA LEU A 243 11.65 -1.59 0.06
C LEU A 243 11.33 -2.97 -0.51
N ARG A 244 12.31 -3.59 -1.17
CA ARG A 244 12.17 -4.94 -1.76
C ARG A 244 11.78 -5.97 -0.70
N ASP A 245 12.46 -5.96 0.44
CA ASP A 245 12.22 -6.93 1.52
C ASP A 245 10.84 -6.71 2.16
N MET A 246 10.43 -5.46 2.40
CA MET A 246 9.10 -5.12 2.91
C MET A 246 7.99 -5.49 1.92
N ARG A 247 8.17 -5.20 0.62
CA ARG A 247 7.21 -5.62 -0.42
C ARG A 247 7.11 -7.14 -0.47
N ARG A 248 8.25 -7.83 -0.51
CA ARG A 248 8.29 -9.29 -0.51
C ARG A 248 7.57 -9.87 0.70
N GLU A 249 7.69 -9.28 1.89
CA GLU A 249 7.02 -9.75 3.10
C GLU A 249 5.51 -9.46 3.09
N LYS A 250 5.09 -8.30 2.61
CA LYS A 250 3.73 -7.78 2.83
C LYS A 250 2.78 -7.98 1.64
N GLU A 251 3.25 -7.94 0.40
CA GLU A 251 2.34 -8.08 -0.74
C GLU A 251 1.79 -9.51 -0.85
N ASN A 252 0.46 -9.61 -1.00
CA ASN A 252 -0.22 -10.88 -1.18
C ASN A 252 -0.01 -11.44 -2.59
N ILE A 253 0.00 -12.76 -2.73
CA ILE A 253 -0.09 -13.45 -4.01
C ILE A 253 -1.51 -13.98 -4.14
N ILE A 254 -2.24 -13.50 -5.14
CA ILE A 254 -3.65 -13.83 -5.35
C ILE A 254 -3.75 -14.77 -6.56
N LEU A 255 -4.41 -15.92 -6.38
CA LEU A 255 -4.63 -16.89 -7.46
C LEU A 255 -6.09 -16.87 -7.89
N ILE A 256 -6.33 -16.48 -9.15
CA ILE A 256 -7.64 -16.55 -9.82
C ILE A 256 -7.59 -17.52 -11.00
N GLY A 257 -8.74 -17.85 -11.56
CA GLY A 257 -8.87 -18.72 -12.75
C GLY A 257 -10.01 -19.71 -12.63
N MET A 258 -10.22 -20.49 -13.69
CA MET A 258 -11.32 -21.42 -13.84
C MET A 258 -11.43 -22.41 -12.67
N PRO A 259 -12.65 -22.89 -12.36
CA PRO A 259 -12.83 -24.01 -11.45
C PRO A 259 -12.02 -25.23 -11.92
N GLY A 260 -11.27 -25.87 -11.01
CA GLY A 260 -10.48 -27.07 -11.37
C GLY A 260 -9.09 -26.79 -11.95
N VAL A 261 -8.67 -25.53 -12.15
CA VAL A 261 -7.37 -25.17 -12.71
C VAL A 261 -6.16 -25.45 -11.78
N GLY A 262 -6.38 -25.76 -10.50
CA GLY A 262 -5.29 -26.10 -9.58
C GLY A 262 -4.87 -24.99 -8.60
N LYS A 263 -5.64 -23.90 -8.45
CA LYS A 263 -5.32 -22.77 -7.57
C LYS A 263 -4.93 -23.18 -6.15
N THR A 264 -5.72 -24.04 -5.50
CA THR A 264 -5.45 -24.53 -4.15
C THR A 264 -4.14 -25.32 -4.06
N THR A 265 -3.83 -26.14 -5.07
CA THR A 265 -2.59 -26.93 -5.12
C THR A 265 -1.37 -26.03 -5.30
N VAL A 266 -1.43 -25.10 -6.24
CA VAL A 266 -0.37 -24.11 -6.48
C VAL A 266 -0.21 -23.20 -5.29
N GLY A 267 -1.32 -22.74 -4.68
CA GLY A 267 -1.30 -21.88 -3.49
C GLY A 267 -0.61 -22.53 -2.29
N LYS A 268 -0.91 -23.80 -2.02
CA LYS A 268 -0.23 -24.55 -0.94
C LYS A 268 1.27 -24.71 -1.21
N ALA A 269 1.66 -25.04 -2.45
CA ALA A 269 3.06 -25.18 -2.83
C ALA A 269 3.84 -23.83 -2.76
N LEU A 270 3.19 -22.71 -3.11
CA LEU A 270 3.73 -21.36 -2.89
C LEU A 270 3.92 -21.09 -1.39
N GLY A 271 2.89 -21.40 -0.58
CA GLY A 271 2.93 -21.20 0.86
C GLY A 271 4.10 -21.95 1.51
N GLU A 272 4.28 -23.22 1.18
CA GLU A 272 5.39 -24.04 1.65
C GLU A 272 6.75 -23.44 1.24
N LYS A 273 6.88 -23.02 -0.03
CA LYS A 273 8.15 -22.48 -0.56
C LYS A 273 8.52 -21.12 0.02
N MET A 274 7.55 -20.26 0.30
CA MET A 274 7.75 -18.91 0.84
C MET A 274 7.66 -18.83 2.36
N GLY A 275 7.24 -19.87 3.05
CA GLY A 275 6.94 -19.84 4.48
C GLY A 275 5.72 -18.97 4.82
N ARG A 276 4.73 -18.87 3.91
CA ARG A 276 3.54 -18.03 4.05
C ARG A 276 2.27 -18.85 4.23
N THR A 277 1.30 -18.27 4.92
CA THR A 277 -0.04 -18.84 5.03
C THR A 277 -0.73 -18.82 3.67
N CYS A 278 -1.24 -19.98 3.25
CA CYS A 278 -2.13 -20.10 2.09
C CYS A 278 -3.58 -20.18 2.59
N VAL A 279 -4.39 -19.22 2.15
CA VAL A 279 -5.83 -19.15 2.43
C VAL A 279 -6.60 -19.63 1.19
N ASP A 280 -7.46 -20.62 1.35
CA ASP A 280 -8.44 -21.00 0.34
C ASP A 280 -9.79 -20.40 0.73
N VAL A 281 -10.26 -19.43 -0.06
CA VAL A 281 -11.47 -18.67 0.23
C VAL A 281 -12.70 -19.57 0.33
N ASP A 282 -12.81 -20.58 -0.55
CA ASP A 282 -13.93 -21.53 -0.52
C ASP A 282 -13.92 -22.33 0.80
N GLN A 283 -12.73 -22.82 1.23
CA GLN A 283 -12.60 -23.56 2.49
C GLN A 283 -12.88 -22.70 3.73
N GLU A 284 -12.43 -21.46 3.74
CA GLU A 284 -12.71 -20.53 4.86
C GLU A 284 -14.21 -20.20 4.91
N LEU A 285 -14.84 -20.02 3.75
CA LEU A 285 -16.26 -19.74 3.67
C LEU A 285 -17.11 -20.93 4.16
N GLU A 286 -16.72 -22.18 3.82
CA GLU A 286 -17.40 -23.38 4.31
C GLU A 286 -17.39 -23.50 5.83
N LYS A 287 -16.39 -22.96 6.52
CA LYS A 287 -16.39 -22.92 8.00
C LYS A 287 -17.48 -22.01 8.58
N GLU A 288 -17.90 -20.99 7.84
CA GLU A 288 -18.92 -20.03 8.28
C GLU A 288 -20.34 -20.44 7.86
N ILE A 289 -20.51 -20.90 6.60
CA ILE A 289 -21.84 -21.14 6.03
C ILE A 289 -22.17 -22.62 5.86
N GLY A 290 -21.23 -23.54 6.14
CA GLY A 290 -21.38 -24.95 5.84
C GLY A 290 -21.11 -25.29 4.37
N ASP A 291 -21.64 -26.43 3.89
CA ASP A 291 -21.44 -26.87 2.51
C ASP A 291 -21.94 -25.84 1.48
N ILE A 292 -21.05 -25.34 0.62
CA ILE A 292 -21.34 -24.31 -0.38
C ILE A 292 -22.48 -24.75 -1.31
N SER A 293 -22.55 -26.04 -1.69
CA SER A 293 -23.57 -26.56 -2.58
C SER A 293 -24.96 -26.45 -1.98
N THR A 294 -25.06 -26.81 -0.71
CA THR A 294 -26.30 -26.75 0.07
C THR A 294 -26.72 -25.28 0.23
N TYR A 295 -25.77 -24.39 0.58
CA TYR A 295 -26.02 -22.97 0.73
C TYR A 295 -26.55 -22.32 -0.56
N ILE A 296 -25.93 -22.61 -1.71
CA ILE A 296 -26.38 -22.10 -3.02
C ILE A 296 -27.80 -22.63 -3.35
N THR A 297 -28.08 -23.90 -3.02
CA THR A 297 -29.41 -24.46 -3.28
C THR A 297 -30.49 -23.81 -2.43
N GLU A 298 -30.21 -23.49 -1.18
CA GLU A 298 -31.17 -22.94 -0.23
C GLU A 298 -31.29 -21.41 -0.35
N GLN A 299 -30.20 -20.69 -0.55
CA GLN A 299 -30.15 -19.22 -0.49
C GLN A 299 -29.95 -18.55 -1.87
N GLY A 300 -29.53 -19.33 -2.88
CA GLY A 300 -29.24 -18.87 -4.22
C GLY A 300 -27.79 -18.40 -4.43
N GLU A 301 -27.32 -18.39 -5.68
CA GLU A 301 -25.99 -17.96 -6.05
C GLU A 301 -25.71 -16.49 -5.67
N PRO A 302 -26.63 -15.52 -5.81
CA PRO A 302 -26.37 -14.12 -5.41
C PRO A 302 -25.99 -13.98 -3.93
N ALA A 303 -26.68 -14.70 -3.02
CA ALA A 303 -26.37 -14.68 -1.59
C ALA A 303 -25.00 -15.30 -1.30
N PHE A 304 -24.64 -16.38 -2.00
CA PHE A 304 -23.32 -16.98 -1.94
C PHE A 304 -22.23 -15.98 -2.39
N ARG A 305 -22.44 -15.26 -3.52
CA ARG A 305 -21.47 -14.29 -4.03
C ARG A 305 -21.25 -13.10 -3.06
N GLU A 306 -22.28 -12.71 -2.32
CA GLU A 306 -22.14 -11.70 -1.27
C GLU A 306 -21.22 -12.22 -0.15
N LYS A 307 -21.44 -13.46 0.31
CA LYS A 307 -20.59 -14.08 1.34
C LYS A 307 -19.15 -14.31 0.86
N GLU A 308 -18.98 -14.74 -0.39
CA GLU A 308 -17.64 -14.84 -1.03
C GLU A 308 -16.93 -13.47 -1.04
N ALA A 309 -17.64 -12.41 -1.39
CA ALA A 309 -17.08 -11.05 -1.42
C ALA A 309 -16.73 -10.52 -0.02
N GLU A 310 -17.54 -10.80 1.01
CA GLU A 310 -17.22 -10.48 2.42
C GLU A 310 -15.93 -11.19 2.86
N MET A 311 -15.75 -12.46 2.51
CA MET A 311 -14.55 -13.23 2.83
C MET A 311 -13.31 -12.72 2.08
N ILE A 312 -13.47 -12.39 0.80
CA ILE A 312 -12.40 -11.76 -0.02
C ILE A 312 -11.99 -10.41 0.59
N ALA A 313 -12.96 -9.57 0.98
CA ALA A 313 -12.68 -8.30 1.63
C ALA A 313 -11.88 -8.47 2.93
N LYS A 314 -12.26 -9.45 3.76
CA LYS A 314 -11.57 -9.79 5.01
C LYS A 314 -10.09 -10.11 4.76
N PHE A 315 -9.80 -11.10 3.93
CA PHE A 315 -8.43 -11.53 3.66
C PHE A 315 -7.65 -10.54 2.79
N GLY A 316 -8.33 -9.76 1.95
CA GLY A 316 -7.72 -8.70 1.15
C GLY A 316 -7.13 -7.55 1.99
N THR A 317 -7.61 -7.35 3.24
CA THR A 317 -7.02 -6.37 4.16
C THR A 317 -5.77 -6.89 4.88
N GLU A 318 -5.57 -8.19 4.92
CA GLU A 318 -4.38 -8.81 5.48
C GLU A 318 -3.21 -8.74 4.48
N THR A 319 -2.00 -8.96 4.96
CA THR A 319 -0.77 -8.87 4.16
C THR A 319 0.08 -10.12 4.29
N GLY A 320 0.90 -10.39 3.27
CA GLY A 320 1.83 -11.53 3.27
C GLY A 320 1.17 -12.89 3.06
N LEU A 321 -0.09 -12.92 2.60
CA LEU A 321 -0.84 -14.13 2.34
C LEU A 321 -0.67 -14.63 0.89
N ILE A 322 -0.95 -15.92 0.71
CA ILE A 322 -1.28 -16.50 -0.58
C ILE A 322 -2.77 -16.80 -0.55
N ILE A 323 -3.55 -16.18 -1.44
CA ILE A 323 -5.01 -16.26 -1.45
C ILE A 323 -5.47 -17.02 -2.70
N SER A 324 -6.02 -18.21 -2.51
CA SER A 324 -6.68 -19.00 -3.56
C SER A 324 -8.18 -18.67 -3.56
N THR A 325 -8.68 -18.09 -4.64
CA THR A 325 -10.09 -17.67 -4.73
C THR A 325 -10.99 -18.73 -5.35
N GLY A 326 -12.30 -18.60 -5.13
CA GLY A 326 -13.30 -19.32 -5.89
C GLY A 326 -13.27 -18.95 -7.39
N GLY A 327 -13.64 -19.87 -8.27
CA GLY A 327 -13.62 -19.64 -9.74
C GLY A 327 -14.64 -18.59 -10.23
N GLY A 328 -15.53 -18.12 -9.36
CA GLY A 328 -16.52 -17.07 -9.70
C GLY A 328 -16.22 -15.72 -9.09
N CYS A 329 -15.13 -15.55 -8.36
CA CYS A 329 -14.81 -14.30 -7.66
C CYS A 329 -14.76 -13.07 -8.60
N VAL A 330 -14.39 -13.25 -9.86
CA VAL A 330 -14.30 -12.19 -10.88
C VAL A 330 -15.66 -11.72 -11.41
N THR A 331 -16.75 -12.46 -11.12
CA THR A 331 -18.10 -12.05 -11.51
C THR A 331 -18.66 -10.91 -10.64
N VAL A 332 -17.97 -10.58 -9.55
CA VAL A 332 -18.32 -9.50 -8.63
C VAL A 332 -17.26 -8.40 -8.74
N PRO A 333 -17.50 -7.29 -9.47
CA PRO A 333 -16.48 -6.27 -9.76
C PRO A 333 -15.80 -5.66 -8.52
N LYS A 334 -16.53 -5.51 -7.39
CA LYS A 334 -15.96 -4.97 -6.14
C LYS A 334 -14.80 -5.81 -5.59
N ASN A 335 -14.72 -7.10 -5.94
CA ASN A 335 -13.64 -7.98 -5.51
C ASN A 335 -12.29 -7.59 -6.07
N TYR A 336 -12.25 -6.92 -7.24
CA TYR A 336 -11.00 -6.42 -7.79
C TYR A 336 -10.25 -5.52 -6.80
N ALA A 337 -10.91 -4.50 -6.28
CA ALA A 337 -10.30 -3.60 -5.32
C ALA A 337 -9.82 -4.34 -4.05
N HIS A 338 -10.64 -5.21 -3.48
CA HIS A 338 -10.29 -5.99 -2.30
C HIS A 338 -9.06 -6.89 -2.49
N LEU A 339 -8.91 -7.48 -3.68
CA LEU A 339 -7.77 -8.32 -4.02
C LEU A 339 -6.54 -7.49 -4.40
N ARG A 340 -6.73 -6.42 -5.20
CA ARG A 340 -5.63 -5.65 -5.79
C ARG A 340 -4.96 -4.70 -4.80
N GLN A 341 -5.68 -4.19 -3.80
CA GLN A 341 -5.15 -3.19 -2.86
C GLN A 341 -3.87 -3.64 -2.13
N ASN A 342 -3.78 -4.91 -1.72
CA ASN A 342 -2.59 -5.45 -1.07
C ASN A 342 -1.96 -6.62 -1.84
N GLY A 343 -2.40 -6.92 -3.05
CA GLY A 343 -1.98 -8.12 -3.74
C GLY A 343 -1.66 -7.94 -5.21
N ARG A 344 -0.84 -8.85 -5.73
CA ARG A 344 -0.62 -9.10 -7.14
C ARG A 344 -1.43 -10.31 -7.57
N ILE A 345 -2.26 -10.14 -8.60
CA ILE A 345 -3.25 -11.13 -9.03
C ILE A 345 -2.69 -11.93 -10.21
N TYR A 346 -2.64 -13.25 -10.04
CA TYR A 346 -2.18 -14.23 -11.04
C TYR A 346 -3.36 -15.05 -11.54
N GLN A 347 -3.62 -14.99 -12.83
CA GLN A 347 -4.56 -15.89 -13.46
C GLN A 347 -3.85 -17.21 -13.82
N LEU A 348 -4.33 -18.32 -13.26
CA LEU A 348 -3.92 -19.65 -13.72
C LEU A 348 -4.79 -20.09 -14.88
N THR A 349 -4.16 -20.55 -15.96
CA THR A 349 -4.84 -21.06 -17.15
C THR A 349 -4.41 -22.49 -17.48
N GLN A 350 -5.31 -23.29 -18.03
CA GLN A 350 -4.99 -24.56 -18.69
C GLN A 350 -6.14 -24.93 -19.66
N PRO A 351 -5.91 -25.82 -20.63
CA PRO A 351 -6.96 -26.30 -21.53
C PRO A 351 -8.15 -26.84 -20.75
N VAL A 352 -9.38 -26.54 -21.19
CA VAL A 352 -10.63 -26.95 -20.51
C VAL A 352 -10.71 -28.46 -20.30
N GLU A 353 -10.18 -29.24 -21.23
CA GLU A 353 -10.10 -30.70 -21.17
C GLU A 353 -9.27 -31.22 -19.99
N ASN A 354 -8.41 -30.37 -19.47
CA ASN A 354 -7.53 -30.67 -18.34
C ASN A 354 -8.10 -30.24 -16.99
N LEU A 355 -9.18 -29.45 -16.95
CA LEU A 355 -9.80 -28.98 -15.73
C LEU A 355 -10.41 -30.12 -14.91
N SER A 356 -10.20 -30.10 -13.61
CA SER A 356 -10.84 -31.09 -12.71
C SER A 356 -12.32 -30.78 -12.56
N THR A 357 -13.17 -31.78 -12.82
CA THR A 357 -14.64 -31.69 -12.72
C THR A 357 -15.20 -32.20 -11.40
N SER A 358 -14.35 -32.76 -10.51
CA SER A 358 -14.80 -33.40 -9.28
C SER A 358 -15.22 -32.38 -8.20
N GLY A 359 -16.38 -32.61 -7.57
CA GLY A 359 -16.77 -32.00 -6.29
C GLY A 359 -17.29 -30.55 -6.36
N ARG A 360 -17.85 -30.07 -7.50
CA ARG A 360 -18.29 -28.66 -7.63
C ARG A 360 -19.65 -28.54 -8.32
N VAL A 361 -20.62 -27.91 -7.63
CA VAL A 361 -22.01 -27.76 -8.12
C VAL A 361 -22.12 -26.85 -9.32
N LEU A 362 -21.45 -25.72 -9.34
CA LEU A 362 -21.55 -24.74 -10.43
C LEU A 362 -20.85 -25.20 -11.75
N SER A 363 -20.06 -26.28 -11.70
CA SER A 363 -19.46 -26.94 -12.85
C SER A 363 -19.99 -28.38 -13.07
N SER A 364 -21.10 -28.75 -12.45
CA SER A 364 -21.67 -30.09 -12.51
C SER A 364 -22.20 -30.50 -13.90
N GLY A 365 -22.27 -29.58 -14.87
CA GLY A 365 -22.65 -29.84 -16.26
C GLY A 365 -21.54 -30.45 -17.16
N GLY A 366 -20.41 -30.89 -16.57
CA GLY A 366 -19.30 -31.48 -17.32
C GLY A 366 -18.51 -30.48 -18.18
N ILE A 367 -17.85 -30.97 -19.24
CA ILE A 367 -16.94 -30.17 -20.08
C ILE A 367 -17.65 -29.05 -20.85
N GLU A 368 -18.89 -29.28 -21.27
CA GLU A 368 -19.69 -28.27 -21.98
C GLU A 368 -19.96 -27.06 -21.08
N ARG A 369 -20.31 -27.31 -19.83
CA ARG A 369 -20.49 -26.23 -18.83
C ARG A 369 -19.19 -25.47 -18.55
N LEU A 370 -18.07 -26.17 -18.53
CA LEU A 370 -16.75 -25.51 -18.34
C LEU A 370 -16.40 -24.63 -19.55
N ARG A 371 -16.72 -25.03 -20.78
CA ARG A 371 -16.52 -24.18 -21.97
C ARG A 371 -17.38 -22.93 -21.93
N GLU A 372 -18.66 -23.05 -21.56
CA GLU A 372 -19.53 -21.87 -21.37
C GLU A 372 -18.97 -20.90 -20.30
N LEU A 373 -18.47 -21.45 -19.18
CA LEU A 373 -17.84 -20.65 -18.13
C LEU A 373 -16.54 -20.00 -18.60
N GLU A 374 -15.74 -20.71 -19.39
CA GLU A 374 -14.50 -20.15 -19.98
C GLU A 374 -14.84 -18.98 -20.90
N GLU A 375 -15.74 -19.16 -21.85
CA GLU A 375 -16.16 -18.11 -22.78
C GLU A 375 -16.65 -16.86 -22.06
N THR A 376 -17.47 -17.03 -21.01
CA THR A 376 -18.04 -15.89 -20.26
C THR A 376 -17.08 -15.25 -19.28
N ARG A 377 -16.15 -16.01 -18.66
CA ARG A 377 -15.29 -15.52 -17.55
C ARG A 377 -13.89 -15.16 -17.97
N THR A 378 -13.39 -15.62 -19.11
CA THR A 378 -12.01 -15.28 -19.55
C THR A 378 -11.79 -13.77 -19.62
N PRO A 379 -12.66 -12.95 -20.21
CA PRO A 379 -12.47 -11.49 -20.20
C PRO A 379 -12.46 -10.88 -18.80
N MET A 380 -13.21 -11.48 -17.86
CA MET A 380 -13.24 -11.03 -16.46
C MET A 380 -11.94 -11.38 -15.73
N TYR A 381 -11.41 -12.60 -15.95
CA TYR A 381 -10.11 -12.98 -15.37
C TYR A 381 -9.00 -12.09 -15.89
N GLU A 382 -8.95 -11.85 -17.21
CA GLU A 382 -7.96 -10.99 -17.85
C GLU A 382 -8.02 -9.55 -17.32
N SER A 383 -9.23 -9.02 -17.02
CA SER A 383 -9.40 -7.68 -16.46
C SER A 383 -8.92 -7.56 -15.01
N PHE A 384 -8.82 -8.69 -14.27
CA PHE A 384 -8.33 -8.71 -12.88
C PHE A 384 -6.83 -9.01 -12.79
N ALA A 385 -6.28 -9.78 -13.73
CA ALA A 385 -4.94 -10.34 -13.64
C ALA A 385 -3.86 -9.30 -13.98
N GLN A 386 -2.78 -9.26 -13.21
CA GLN A 386 -1.53 -8.58 -13.56
C GLN A 386 -0.56 -9.52 -14.29
N CYS A 387 -0.74 -10.83 -14.12
CA CYS A 387 0.06 -11.85 -14.82
C CYS A 387 -0.79 -13.08 -15.11
N ILE A 388 -0.64 -13.65 -16.31
CA ILE A 388 -1.27 -14.90 -16.72
C ILE A 388 -0.21 -15.99 -16.72
N VAL A 389 -0.45 -17.07 -15.99
CA VAL A 389 0.49 -18.19 -15.84
C VAL A 389 -0.19 -19.48 -16.31
N GLU A 390 0.42 -20.14 -17.27
CA GLU A 390 -0.04 -21.44 -17.76
C GLU A 390 0.30 -22.53 -16.74
N HIS A 391 -0.71 -23.32 -16.34
CA HIS A 391 -0.58 -24.42 -15.41
C HIS A 391 -0.74 -25.77 -16.10
N ASN A 392 0.35 -26.35 -16.60
CA ASN A 392 0.38 -27.65 -17.29
C ASN A 392 0.40 -28.85 -16.35
N ARG A 393 -0.39 -28.82 -15.25
CA ARG A 393 -0.40 -29.82 -14.17
C ARG A 393 0.97 -30.02 -13.48
N ASN A 394 1.92 -29.12 -13.68
CA ASN A 394 3.23 -29.10 -13.05
C ASN A 394 3.29 -27.94 -12.03
N ALA A 395 2.86 -28.20 -10.79
CA ALA A 395 2.85 -27.18 -9.75
C ALA A 395 4.24 -26.56 -9.49
N PRO A 396 5.35 -27.29 -9.45
CA PRO A 396 6.68 -26.71 -9.31
C PRO A 396 7.06 -25.67 -10.38
N GLU A 397 6.74 -25.91 -11.66
CA GLU A 397 7.01 -24.97 -12.76
C GLU A 397 6.12 -23.73 -12.64
N THR A 398 4.83 -23.93 -12.35
CA THR A 398 3.89 -22.82 -12.12
C THR A 398 4.33 -21.93 -10.95
N VAL A 399 4.75 -22.56 -9.84
CA VAL A 399 5.30 -21.84 -8.67
C VAL A 399 6.55 -21.06 -9.04
N ALA A 400 7.45 -21.65 -9.83
CA ALA A 400 8.67 -20.96 -10.26
C ALA A 400 8.35 -19.72 -11.10
N ALA A 401 7.44 -19.83 -12.08
CA ALA A 401 7.01 -18.72 -12.92
C ALA A 401 6.33 -17.58 -12.12
N ILE A 402 5.47 -17.93 -11.15
CA ILE A 402 4.84 -16.93 -10.27
C ILE A 402 5.90 -16.21 -9.43
N LEU A 403 6.86 -16.93 -8.86
CA LEU A 403 7.90 -16.33 -8.04
C LEU A 403 8.85 -15.45 -8.85
N GLU A 404 9.20 -15.84 -10.06
CA GLU A 404 10.02 -15.03 -10.96
C GLU A 404 9.34 -13.69 -11.28
N ASP A 405 8.06 -13.72 -11.67
CA ASP A 405 7.28 -12.50 -11.91
C ASP A 405 7.10 -11.68 -10.64
N PHE A 406 6.80 -12.31 -9.50
CA PHE A 406 6.64 -11.62 -8.23
C PHE A 406 7.90 -10.86 -7.82
N GLU A 407 9.08 -11.52 -7.87
CA GLU A 407 10.36 -10.91 -7.52
C GLU A 407 10.76 -9.78 -8.49
N ALA A 408 10.43 -9.91 -9.77
CA ALA A 408 10.71 -8.90 -10.79
C ALA A 408 9.87 -7.62 -10.61
N ASN A 409 8.76 -7.69 -9.88
CA ASN A 409 7.79 -6.58 -9.72
C ASN A 409 7.68 -6.05 -8.28
N LEU A 410 8.70 -6.27 -7.45
CA LEU A 410 8.71 -5.77 -6.07
C LEU A 410 9.09 -4.28 -5.94
N LEU A 411 9.66 -3.66 -6.97
CA LEU A 411 10.07 -2.24 -6.99
C LEU A 411 9.47 -1.50 -8.15
#